data_a9a24eb2ac916f5ba6d8f662c20cc57f
#
_entry.id   a9a24eb2ac916f5ba6d8f662c20cc57f
#
_cell.length_a   1.000
_cell.length_b   1.000
_cell.length_c   1.000
_cell.angle_alpha   90.00
_cell.angle_beta   90.00
_cell.angle_gamma   90.00
#
_symmetry.space_group_name_H-M   'P 1'
#
loop_
_entity.id
_entity.type
_entity.pdbx_description
1 polymer ?
#
loop_
_entity_poly.entity_id
_entity_poly.type
_entity_poly.pdbx_seq_one_letter_code
_entity_poly.pdbx_strand_id
1 'polypeptide(L)'
;WAESSNTTSCNERFSNCRGTTSRNMIENYMDYSPDRCMNIFTFNQMERMHAVLELSPRRASLVANARKLRLEESEQLQVRVFPNPIVGKELKVEVRHQGFKDVEIAIADLQGKIYSVEKFTKIWSREIVTQVGNLTRGVYLVIVTNESGEKQSSKFVVN
;
A
#
# COMPACT_ATOMS: atom_id res chain seq x y z
N TRP A 1 17.79 -21.52 -2.64
CA TRP A 1 18.94 -21.35 -3.51
C TRP A 1 18.54 -20.58 -4.74
N ALA A 2 19.42 -19.70 -5.22
CA ALA A 2 19.23 -19.04 -6.49
C ALA A 2 19.59 -19.99 -7.63
N GLU A 3 18.89 -19.88 -8.74
CA GLU A 3 19.22 -20.63 -9.96
C GLU A 3 20.57 -20.18 -10.49
N SER A 4 21.40 -21.10 -10.92
CA SER A 4 22.74 -20.82 -11.46
C SER A 4 22.75 -20.56 -12.96
N SER A 5 21.64 -20.79 -13.64
CA SER A 5 21.51 -20.63 -15.09
C SER A 5 20.24 -19.87 -15.45
N ASN A 6 20.32 -19.07 -16.49
CA ASN A 6 19.18 -18.34 -17.03
C ASN A 6 18.09 -19.30 -17.50
N THR A 7 16.84 -19.01 -17.15
CA THR A 7 15.69 -19.83 -17.48
C THR A 7 14.65 -19.04 -18.27
N THR A 8 13.91 -19.73 -19.11
CA THR A 8 12.87 -19.10 -19.95
C THR A 8 11.46 -19.33 -19.43
N SER A 9 11.30 -20.03 -18.29
CA SER A 9 10.00 -20.40 -17.74
C SER A 9 9.87 -20.08 -16.26
N CYS A 10 8.64 -19.86 -15.80
CA CYS A 10 8.28 -19.68 -14.38
C CYS A 10 7.89 -20.99 -13.68
N ASN A 11 8.34 -22.12 -14.19
CA ASN A 11 8.02 -23.42 -13.61
C ASN A 11 8.80 -23.64 -12.32
N GLU A 12 8.18 -24.31 -11.36
CA GLU A 12 8.86 -24.72 -10.13
C GLU A 12 10.10 -25.54 -10.41
N ARG A 13 11.16 -25.25 -9.67
CA ARG A 13 12.45 -25.93 -9.75
C ARG A 13 12.91 -26.32 -8.36
N PHE A 14 13.68 -27.39 -8.32
CA PHE A 14 14.24 -27.92 -7.09
C PHE A 14 15.74 -28.13 -7.27
N SER A 15 16.49 -27.75 -6.27
CA SER A 15 17.93 -27.98 -6.19
C SER A 15 18.24 -28.88 -5.01
N ASN A 16 19.21 -29.78 -5.21
CA ASN A 16 19.73 -30.61 -4.13
C ASN A 16 21.08 -30.04 -3.67
N CYS A 17 21.12 -29.59 -2.42
CA CYS A 17 22.33 -29.09 -1.82
C CYS A 17 22.61 -29.83 -0.52
N ARG A 18 23.78 -30.44 -0.41
CA ARG A 18 24.21 -31.23 0.74
C ARG A 18 23.21 -32.34 1.13
N GLY A 19 22.60 -32.98 0.13
CA GLY A 19 21.65 -34.07 0.36
C GLY A 19 20.24 -33.65 0.71
N THR A 20 19.96 -32.37 0.78
CA THR A 20 18.59 -31.84 1.01
C THR A 20 18.06 -31.19 -0.26
N THR A 21 16.92 -31.67 -0.75
CA THR A 21 16.21 -31.07 -1.88
C THR A 21 15.33 -29.96 -1.39
N SER A 22 15.47 -28.78 -1.97
CA SER A 22 14.65 -27.61 -1.67
C SER A 22 14.11 -26.97 -2.95
N ARG A 23 12.92 -26.37 -2.84
CA ARG A 23 12.36 -25.55 -3.92
C ARG A 23 13.19 -24.28 -4.11
N ASN A 24 13.54 -23.98 -5.37
CA ASN A 24 14.20 -22.72 -5.71
C ASN A 24 13.20 -21.57 -5.64
N MET A 25 13.67 -20.42 -5.17
CA MET A 25 12.85 -19.22 -5.01
C MET A 25 12.87 -18.41 -6.31
N ILE A 26 12.24 -18.95 -7.35
CA ILE A 26 12.19 -18.36 -8.70
C ILE A 26 11.50 -17.00 -8.74
N GLU A 27 10.71 -16.65 -7.70
CA GLU A 27 10.03 -15.37 -7.54
C GLU A 27 10.95 -14.26 -6.99
N ASN A 28 12.15 -14.63 -6.55
CA ASN A 28 13.08 -13.70 -5.93
C ASN A 28 13.85 -12.89 -6.99
N TYR A 29 13.91 -11.57 -6.82
CA TYR A 29 14.68 -10.69 -7.73
C TYR A 29 16.18 -10.95 -7.78
N MET A 30 16.72 -11.78 -6.89
CA MET A 30 18.12 -12.20 -6.91
C MET A 30 18.31 -13.56 -7.58
N ASP A 31 17.27 -14.11 -8.18
CA ASP A 31 17.34 -15.33 -8.98
C ASP A 31 17.64 -15.01 -10.46
N TYR A 32 17.97 -16.03 -11.25
CA TYR A 32 18.14 -15.91 -12.72
C TYR A 32 16.89 -16.24 -13.51
N SER A 33 15.73 -16.21 -12.86
CA SER A 33 14.44 -16.40 -13.49
C SER A 33 14.04 -15.21 -14.38
N PRO A 34 13.12 -15.38 -15.34
CA PRO A 34 12.60 -14.28 -16.13
C PRO A 34 11.89 -13.22 -15.24
N ASP A 35 12.02 -11.92 -15.60
CA ASP A 35 11.46 -10.80 -14.86
C ASP A 35 9.97 -10.97 -14.51
N ARG A 36 9.19 -11.55 -15.43
CA ARG A 36 7.76 -11.81 -15.22
C ARG A 36 7.44 -12.76 -14.06
N CYS A 37 8.43 -13.53 -13.59
CA CYS A 37 8.29 -14.47 -12.48
C CYS A 37 8.66 -13.84 -11.15
N MET A 38 9.47 -12.76 -11.17
CA MET A 38 10.07 -12.16 -9.99
C MET A 38 9.17 -11.07 -9.42
N ASN A 39 8.90 -11.15 -8.14
CA ASN A 39 8.04 -10.18 -7.42
C ASN A 39 8.35 -10.06 -5.93
N ILE A 40 9.39 -10.74 -5.41
CA ILE A 40 9.72 -10.75 -3.99
C ILE A 40 11.20 -10.53 -3.70
N PHE A 41 11.46 -10.00 -2.50
CA PHE A 41 12.72 -10.12 -1.78
C PHE A 41 12.49 -10.86 -0.48
N THR A 42 13.48 -11.60 0.00
CA THR A 42 13.44 -12.18 1.36
C THR A 42 13.62 -11.08 2.41
N PHE A 43 13.18 -11.38 3.64
CA PHE A 43 13.36 -10.46 4.76
C PHE A 43 14.85 -10.07 4.95
N ASN A 44 15.76 -11.03 4.94
CA ASN A 44 17.20 -10.77 5.09
C ASN A 44 17.79 -9.93 3.94
N GLN A 45 17.28 -10.09 2.71
CA GLN A 45 17.67 -9.22 1.58
C GLN A 45 17.19 -7.80 1.81
N MET A 46 15.97 -7.61 2.28
CA MET A 46 15.42 -6.31 2.62
C MET A 46 16.25 -5.63 3.73
N GLU A 47 16.56 -6.33 4.83
CA GLU A 47 17.41 -5.81 5.90
C GLU A 47 18.78 -5.39 5.38
N ARG A 48 19.41 -6.22 4.52
CA ARG A 48 20.68 -5.87 3.91
C ARG A 48 20.59 -4.64 3.02
N MET A 49 19.53 -4.51 2.22
CA MET A 49 19.32 -3.32 1.39
C MET A 49 19.17 -2.07 2.25
N HIS A 50 18.42 -2.12 3.33
CA HIS A 50 18.26 -1.01 4.27
C HIS A 50 19.60 -0.64 4.92
N ALA A 51 20.35 -1.62 5.43
CA ALA A 51 21.66 -1.38 6.01
C ALA A 51 22.63 -0.72 5.01
N VAL A 52 22.63 -1.16 3.75
CA VAL A 52 23.49 -0.58 2.71
C VAL A 52 23.04 0.86 2.37
N LEU A 53 21.76 1.16 2.35
CA LEU A 53 21.25 2.51 2.12
C LEU A 53 21.63 3.46 3.26
N GLU A 54 21.55 3.01 4.50
CA GLU A 54 21.82 3.83 5.68
C GLU A 54 23.32 4.00 5.96
N LEU A 55 24.11 2.95 5.82
CA LEU A 55 25.51 2.93 6.19
C LEU A 55 26.49 3.31 5.08
N SER A 56 26.05 3.29 3.82
CA SER A 56 26.92 3.65 2.70
C SER A 56 27.04 5.17 2.56
N PRO A 57 28.24 5.77 2.68
CA PRO A 57 28.43 7.22 2.53
C PRO A 57 27.94 7.76 1.18
N ARG A 58 28.07 6.95 0.11
CA ARG A 58 27.63 7.33 -1.24
C ARG A 58 26.10 7.37 -1.40
N ARG A 59 25.36 6.70 -0.51
CA ARG A 59 23.89 6.58 -0.55
C ARG A 59 23.18 7.34 0.55
N ALA A 60 23.91 7.83 1.54
CA ALA A 60 23.37 8.61 2.64
C ALA A 60 22.58 9.84 2.18
N SER A 61 23.02 10.48 1.10
CA SER A 61 22.31 11.61 0.50
C SER A 61 20.95 11.23 -0.09
N LEU A 62 20.80 10.00 -0.64
CA LEU A 62 19.51 9.51 -1.16
C LEU A 62 18.51 9.35 -0.03
N VAL A 63 18.94 8.74 1.11
CA VAL A 63 18.10 8.57 2.28
C VAL A 63 17.73 9.91 2.90
N ALA A 64 18.70 10.84 3.02
CA ALA A 64 18.45 12.18 3.54
C ALA A 64 17.45 12.96 2.66
N ASN A 65 17.60 12.89 1.34
CA ASN A 65 16.68 13.55 0.40
C ASN A 65 15.30 12.89 0.41
N ALA A 66 15.22 11.56 0.47
CA ALA A 66 13.94 10.86 0.58
C ALA A 66 13.21 11.22 1.89
N ARG A 67 13.93 11.37 2.99
CA ARG A 67 13.37 11.85 4.26
C ARG A 67 12.88 13.30 4.17
N LYS A 68 13.64 14.19 3.50
CA LYS A 68 13.20 15.57 3.23
C LYS A 68 11.91 15.61 2.42
N LEU A 69 11.84 14.88 1.30
CA LEU A 69 10.65 14.80 0.47
C LEU A 69 9.44 14.24 1.23
N ARG A 70 9.66 13.26 2.12
CA ARG A 70 8.59 12.75 3.00
C ARG A 70 8.10 13.76 4.04
N LEU A 71 8.98 14.62 4.53
CA LEU A 71 8.61 15.67 5.49
C LEU A 71 7.84 16.82 4.80
N GLU A 72 8.07 17.00 3.49
CA GLU A 72 7.30 17.96 2.67
C GLU A 72 5.96 17.36 2.19
N GLU A 73 5.87 16.04 1.99
CA GLU A 73 4.58 15.34 1.90
C GLU A 73 4.02 15.23 3.32
N SER A 74 3.19 16.19 3.66
CA SER A 74 2.59 16.44 4.97
C SER A 74 2.43 15.18 5.84
N GLU A 75 2.92 15.23 7.08
CA GLU A 75 2.60 14.25 8.14
C GLU A 75 1.09 14.12 8.37
N GLN A 76 0.32 15.00 7.76
CA GLN A 76 -1.13 15.10 7.87
C GLN A 76 -1.83 14.01 7.06
N LEU A 77 -2.86 13.49 7.65
CA LEU A 77 -3.80 12.60 6.98
C LEU A 77 -4.36 13.25 5.71
N GLN A 78 -4.19 12.60 4.56
CA GLN A 78 -4.77 13.04 3.29
C GLN A 78 -5.78 12.03 2.80
N VAL A 79 -6.91 12.54 2.29
CA VAL A 79 -8.01 11.72 1.78
C VAL A 79 -8.41 12.21 0.39
N ARG A 80 -8.45 11.27 -0.56
CA ARG A 80 -9.01 11.50 -1.89
C ARG A 80 -10.05 10.44 -2.20
N VAL A 81 -11.06 10.80 -2.98
CA VAL A 81 -12.13 9.90 -3.37
C VAL A 81 -12.32 9.90 -4.88
N PHE A 82 -12.53 8.73 -5.44
CA PHE A 82 -12.76 8.55 -6.88
C PHE A 82 -13.52 7.24 -7.19
N PRO A 83 -14.23 7.19 -8.32
CA PRO A 83 -14.56 8.30 -9.20
C PRO A 83 -15.49 9.30 -8.50
N ASN A 84 -15.44 10.56 -8.90
CA ASN A 84 -16.35 11.60 -8.41
C ASN A 84 -16.81 12.47 -9.60
N PRO A 85 -18.07 12.41 -10.03
CA PRO A 85 -19.18 11.63 -9.45
C PRO A 85 -18.98 10.11 -9.47
N ILE A 86 -19.70 9.40 -8.58
CA ILE A 86 -19.63 7.95 -8.50
C ILE A 86 -20.22 7.32 -9.77
N VAL A 87 -19.52 6.30 -10.27
CA VAL A 87 -20.00 5.42 -11.33
C VAL A 87 -20.20 4.02 -10.73
N GLY A 88 -21.45 3.60 -10.65
CA GLY A 88 -21.82 2.32 -10.03
C GLY A 88 -22.09 2.42 -8.52
N LYS A 89 -21.64 1.41 -7.76
CA LYS A 89 -21.96 1.27 -6.33
C LYS A 89 -20.72 1.31 -5.42
N GLU A 90 -19.56 1.53 -6.01
CA GLU A 90 -18.27 1.50 -5.32
C GLU A 90 -17.61 2.87 -5.31
N LEU A 91 -17.10 3.26 -4.18
CA LEU A 91 -16.28 4.44 -3.98
C LEU A 91 -14.90 4.00 -3.53
N LYS A 92 -13.88 4.47 -4.22
CA LYS A 92 -12.49 4.29 -3.82
C LYS A 92 -12.05 5.46 -2.98
N VAL A 93 -11.56 5.16 -1.80
CA VAL A 93 -11.04 6.13 -0.83
C VAL A 93 -9.53 5.91 -0.71
N GLU A 94 -8.75 6.82 -1.26
CA GLU A 94 -7.30 6.83 -1.08
C GLU A 94 -6.98 7.54 0.24
N VAL A 95 -6.38 6.79 1.16
CA VAL A 95 -5.94 7.28 2.46
C VAL A 95 -4.43 7.30 2.49
N ARG A 96 -3.83 8.47 2.71
CA ARG A 96 -2.38 8.67 2.82
C ARG A 96 -2.03 9.19 4.21
N HIS A 97 -1.08 8.55 4.85
CA HIS A 97 -0.52 8.94 6.14
C HIS A 97 0.85 8.27 6.35
N GLN A 98 1.62 8.73 7.33
CA GLN A 98 2.86 8.07 7.72
C GLN A 98 2.61 6.90 8.67
N GLY A 99 3.34 5.79 8.42
CA GLY A 99 3.33 4.61 9.27
C GLY A 99 2.07 3.76 9.16
N PHE A 100 2.00 2.73 9.99
CA PHE A 100 0.80 1.92 10.16
C PHE A 100 -0.11 2.58 11.18
N LYS A 101 -1.35 2.85 10.80
CA LYS A 101 -2.36 3.47 11.67
C LYS A 101 -3.68 2.73 11.58
N ASP A 102 -4.44 2.79 12.65
CA ASP A 102 -5.85 2.42 12.63
C ASP A 102 -6.64 3.61 12.09
N VAL A 103 -7.53 3.35 11.15
CA VAL A 103 -8.39 4.38 10.57
C VAL A 103 -9.85 3.95 10.58
N GLU A 104 -10.71 4.92 10.81
CA GLU A 104 -12.16 4.79 10.67
C GLU A 104 -12.61 5.65 9.49
N ILE A 105 -13.40 5.05 8.59
CA ILE A 105 -14.00 5.71 7.43
C ILE A 105 -15.49 5.77 7.65
N ALA A 106 -16.04 6.97 7.73
CA ALA A 106 -17.46 7.21 7.82
C ALA A 106 -17.99 7.89 6.56
N ILE A 107 -19.18 7.50 6.13
CA ILE A 107 -19.93 8.18 5.08
C ILE A 107 -21.08 8.92 5.72
N ALA A 108 -21.19 10.21 5.45
CA ALA A 108 -22.25 11.08 6.00
C ALA A 108 -22.84 11.98 4.91
N ASP A 109 -24.06 12.47 5.13
CA ASP A 109 -24.61 13.58 4.36
C ASP A 109 -24.09 14.94 4.87
N LEU A 110 -24.49 16.01 4.20
CA LEU A 110 -24.12 17.37 4.59
C LEU A 110 -24.76 17.83 5.90
N GLN A 111 -25.78 17.14 6.40
CA GLN A 111 -26.43 17.38 7.67
C GLN A 111 -25.75 16.64 8.83
N GLY A 112 -24.74 15.78 8.50
CA GLY A 112 -24.00 15.01 9.50
C GLY A 112 -24.62 13.65 9.85
N LYS A 113 -25.68 13.22 9.15
CA LYS A 113 -26.24 11.88 9.31
C LYS A 113 -25.27 10.86 8.74
N ILE A 114 -24.87 9.90 9.57
CA ILE A 114 -23.96 8.82 9.19
C ILE A 114 -24.75 7.66 8.55
N TYR A 115 -24.25 7.18 7.40
CA TYR A 115 -24.82 6.06 6.64
C TYR A 115 -24.03 4.78 6.81
N SER A 116 -22.70 4.88 6.94
CA SER A 116 -21.83 3.73 7.19
C SER A 116 -20.58 4.16 7.97
N VAL A 117 -20.03 3.21 8.72
CA VAL A 117 -18.74 3.34 9.41
C VAL A 117 -17.98 2.03 9.24
N GLU A 118 -16.78 2.11 8.72
CA GLU A 118 -15.88 0.97 8.56
C GLU A 118 -14.56 1.24 9.29
N LYS A 119 -14.03 0.23 9.98
CA LYS A 119 -12.76 0.32 10.72
C LYS A 119 -11.70 -0.56 10.10
N PHE A 120 -10.53 -0.01 9.94
CA PHE A 120 -9.37 -0.70 9.37
C PHE A 120 -8.21 -0.58 10.35
N THR A 121 -7.58 -1.72 10.67
CA THR A 121 -6.48 -1.76 11.62
C THR A 121 -5.15 -1.91 10.89
N LYS A 122 -4.13 -1.22 11.41
CA LYS A 122 -2.73 -1.31 10.96
C LYS A 122 -2.59 -1.17 9.44
N ILE A 123 -3.30 -0.22 8.84
CA ILE A 123 -3.13 0.05 7.43
C ILE A 123 -1.96 1.00 7.20
N TRP A 124 -1.22 0.76 6.13
CA TRP A 124 -0.35 1.73 5.50
C TRP A 124 -1.16 2.53 4.47
N SER A 125 -0.65 3.67 4.01
CA SER A 125 -1.28 4.45 2.93
C SER A 125 -1.74 3.56 1.78
N ARG A 126 -3.04 3.54 1.49
CA ARG A 126 -3.62 2.68 0.45
C ARG A 126 -4.97 3.18 -0.07
N GLU A 127 -5.41 2.55 -1.15
CA GLU A 127 -6.77 2.64 -1.66
C GLU A 127 -7.68 1.63 -0.94
N ILE A 128 -8.82 2.09 -0.47
CA ILE A 128 -9.87 1.30 0.17
C ILE A 128 -11.13 1.43 -0.67
N VAL A 129 -11.77 0.30 -0.97
CA VAL A 129 -13.04 0.28 -1.69
C VAL A 129 -14.17 0.17 -0.66
N THR A 130 -15.09 1.12 -0.68
CA THR A 130 -16.29 1.09 0.17
C THR A 130 -17.57 1.07 -0.68
N GLN A 131 -18.60 0.39 -0.17
CA GLN A 131 -19.87 0.24 -0.87
C GLN A 131 -20.81 1.40 -0.56
N VAL A 132 -21.33 2.01 -1.59
CA VAL A 132 -22.23 3.19 -1.51
C VAL A 132 -23.57 2.98 -2.23
N GLY A 133 -23.86 1.74 -2.61
CA GLY A 133 -25.02 1.39 -3.43
C GLY A 133 -26.38 1.66 -2.80
N ASN A 134 -26.44 1.96 -1.52
CA ASN A 134 -27.68 2.27 -0.79
C ASN A 134 -27.93 3.78 -0.64
N LEU A 135 -27.03 4.62 -1.16
CA LEU A 135 -27.18 6.07 -1.10
C LEU A 135 -28.09 6.56 -2.24
N THR A 136 -28.94 7.52 -1.93
CA THR A 136 -29.76 8.22 -2.91
C THR A 136 -28.94 9.29 -3.61
N ARG A 137 -29.44 9.83 -4.72
CA ARG A 137 -28.80 10.95 -5.44
C ARG A 137 -28.54 12.11 -4.48
N GLY A 138 -27.33 12.61 -4.47
CA GLY A 138 -26.96 13.69 -3.55
C GLY A 138 -25.48 13.89 -3.37
N VAL A 139 -25.12 14.81 -2.49
CA VAL A 139 -23.73 15.11 -2.11
C VAL A 139 -23.49 14.54 -0.72
N TYR A 140 -22.39 13.82 -0.61
CA TYR A 140 -21.99 13.14 0.62
C TYR A 140 -20.54 13.47 0.98
N LEU A 141 -20.16 13.16 2.19
CA LEU A 141 -18.82 13.29 2.74
C LEU A 141 -18.28 11.91 3.10
N VAL A 142 -17.04 11.64 2.68
CA VAL A 142 -16.21 10.64 3.33
C VAL A 142 -15.43 11.36 4.42
N ILE A 143 -15.49 10.85 5.63
CA ILE A 143 -14.75 11.34 6.78
C ILE A 143 -13.82 10.23 7.23
N VAL A 144 -12.53 10.49 7.23
CA VAL A 144 -11.51 9.56 7.70
C VAL A 144 -10.94 10.10 9.00
N THR A 145 -10.94 9.26 10.03
CA THR A 145 -10.37 9.57 11.35
C THR A 145 -9.29 8.55 11.65
N ASN A 146 -8.10 8.98 12.04
CA ASN A 146 -7.04 8.09 12.50
C ASN A 146 -7.06 7.91 14.03
N GLU A 147 -6.24 6.99 14.54
CA GLU A 147 -6.10 6.70 15.97
C GLU A 147 -5.66 7.90 16.82
N SER A 148 -4.99 8.89 16.20
CA SER A 148 -4.58 10.14 16.87
C SER A 148 -5.72 11.15 16.96
N GLY A 149 -6.91 10.85 16.42
CA GLY A 149 -8.06 11.75 16.37
C GLY A 149 -8.00 12.78 15.26
N GLU A 150 -7.00 12.72 14.37
CA GLU A 150 -6.92 13.57 13.19
C GLU A 150 -8.01 13.19 12.21
N LYS A 151 -8.73 14.18 11.68
CA LYS A 151 -9.86 14.00 10.76
C LYS A 151 -9.63 14.72 9.46
N GLN A 152 -9.92 14.03 8.37
CA GLN A 152 -9.96 14.59 7.03
C GLN A 152 -11.26 14.18 6.34
N SER A 153 -11.80 15.08 5.52
CA SER A 153 -13.01 14.80 4.76
C SER A 153 -12.86 15.14 3.29
N SER A 154 -13.57 14.40 2.47
CA SER A 154 -13.65 14.64 1.02
C SER A 154 -15.10 14.50 0.56
N LYS A 155 -15.54 15.40 -0.33
CA LYS A 155 -16.90 15.37 -0.91
C LYS A 155 -16.95 14.42 -2.10
N PHE A 156 -18.09 13.74 -2.25
CA PHE A 156 -18.41 12.99 -3.46
C PHE A 156 -19.89 13.13 -3.84
N VAL A 157 -20.20 12.85 -5.10
CA VAL A 157 -21.53 13.00 -5.67
C VAL A 157 -22.04 11.64 -6.12
N VAL A 158 -23.26 11.30 -5.71
CA VAL A 158 -24.03 10.15 -6.19
C VAL A 158 -25.05 10.65 -7.23
N ASN A 159 -24.99 10.12 -8.45
CA ASN A 159 -25.89 10.46 -9.56
C ASN A 159 -27.14 9.56 -9.62
#